data_1d74e52226766cc69534fb156fa603e9
#
_entry.id   1d74e52226766cc69534fb156fa603e9
#
_cell.length_a   1.000
_cell.length_b   1.000
_cell.length_c   1.000
_cell.angle_alpha   90.00
_cell.angle_beta   90.00
_cell.angle_gamma   90.00
#
_symmetry.space_group_name_H-M   'P 1'
#
loop_
_entity.id
_entity.type
_entity.pdbx_description
1 polymer ?
#
loop_
_entity_poly.entity_id
_entity_poly.type
_entity_poly.pdbx_seq_one_letter_code
_entity_poly.pdbx_strand_id
1 'polypeptide(L)'
;MQRTLRGTVRQLKLVAVWRAFWPGFALIGIYLLLALSGWIMRMDARFAALLAVIFWGALSVACWRGWQRYQPVHARLAYDILDQQSELQPLQGLGDRPVRLDPEGLAIWQAHQIRLKAAAKSLRVPPFWKIWRQTDPFYTAVIGPAFLVGLACLNLTAVPERMRAAMSPDYGSLFGAQAIRIEAWVTPPGHTGRPPVFLSDEAGTIEVPSGSVVTLRAQAPGRPRLRLRSNGARQRLPFEKMPDGAYEVRSPLTADTEVAVMFWGQRQSWTLITTPDAVPEVSFVTVPVLGDGDRTDFEWMLKDDYGVTRLELVIQPEGSDVPADQVPVDMGRAAPREDQQVTSLDLTRQRWAGARVSVWLRATDGAGQVGESDAHEMILPEKLLLQPLARAIQDVRVTVLREQGAYRS
;
A
#
# COMPACT_ATOMS: atom_id res chain seq x y z
N MET A 1 8.87 52.34 31.75
CA MET A 1 10.28 51.99 31.66
C MET A 1 10.55 50.48 31.43
N GLN A 2 10.10 49.56 32.27
CA GLN A 2 10.34 48.14 32.06
C GLN A 2 9.73 47.58 30.75
N ARG A 3 8.58 48.08 30.29
CA ARG A 3 7.98 47.68 29.00
C ARG A 3 8.77 48.17 27.82
N THR A 4 9.31 49.39 27.85
CA THR A 4 10.18 49.98 26.80
C THR A 4 11.47 49.21 26.66
N LEU A 5 12.15 48.91 27.77
CA LEU A 5 13.35 48.10 27.82
C LEU A 5 13.12 46.68 27.24
N ARG A 6 12.06 45.98 27.67
CA ARG A 6 11.73 44.66 27.13
C ARG A 6 11.44 44.71 25.64
N GLY A 7 10.77 45.74 25.14
CA GLY A 7 10.53 45.97 23.73
C GLY A 7 11.83 46.12 22.91
N THR A 8 12.73 46.97 23.38
CA THR A 8 14.03 47.22 22.75
C THR A 8 14.91 45.96 22.77
N VAL A 9 14.98 45.25 23.89
CA VAL A 9 15.72 43.98 24.01
C VAL A 9 15.18 42.94 23.02
N ARG A 10 13.83 42.85 22.87
CA ARG A 10 13.22 41.90 21.89
C ARG A 10 13.61 42.25 20.45
N GLN A 11 13.61 43.56 20.09
CA GLN A 11 14.03 43.99 18.75
C GLN A 11 15.49 43.68 18.49
N LEU A 12 16.37 43.96 19.43
CA LEU A 12 17.81 43.70 19.34
C LEU A 12 18.10 42.19 19.25
N LYS A 13 17.37 41.36 19.97
CA LYS A 13 17.47 39.89 19.84
C LYS A 13 17.12 39.41 18.43
N LEU A 14 16.05 39.94 17.83
CA LEU A 14 15.67 39.59 16.45
C LEU A 14 16.77 40.02 15.45
N VAL A 15 17.31 41.18 15.62
CA VAL A 15 18.44 41.68 14.76
C VAL A 15 19.70 40.82 14.95
N ALA A 16 20.04 40.46 16.19
CA ALA A 16 21.19 39.59 16.47
C ALA A 16 21.04 38.19 15.87
N VAL A 17 19.85 37.60 15.96
CA VAL A 17 19.54 36.31 15.30
C VAL A 17 19.64 36.44 13.80
N TRP A 18 19.04 37.48 13.20
CA TRP A 18 19.14 37.70 11.77
C TRP A 18 20.61 37.83 11.32
N ARG A 19 21.42 38.65 12.00
CA ARG A 19 22.83 38.86 11.68
C ARG A 19 23.66 37.57 11.81
N ALA A 20 23.35 36.74 12.78
CA ALA A 20 24.09 35.49 12.99
C ALA A 20 23.69 34.39 11.97
N PHE A 21 22.41 34.28 11.63
CA PHE A 21 21.87 33.20 10.82
C PHE A 21 21.47 33.60 9.39
N TRP A 22 21.72 34.88 8.98
CA TRP A 22 21.32 35.35 7.67
C TRP A 22 21.83 34.46 6.50
N PRO A 23 23.05 33.83 6.54
CA PRO A 23 23.49 32.97 5.46
C PRO A 23 22.61 31.69 5.35
N GLY A 24 22.13 31.18 6.49
CA GLY A 24 21.20 30.09 6.52
C GLY A 24 19.85 30.47 5.93
N PHE A 25 19.31 31.61 6.27
CA PHE A 25 18.08 32.14 5.68
C PHE A 25 18.20 32.37 4.17
N ALA A 26 19.33 32.88 3.71
CA ALA A 26 19.62 33.07 2.28
C ALA A 26 19.65 31.72 1.54
N LEU A 27 20.29 30.69 2.11
CA LEU A 27 20.30 29.32 1.55
C LEU A 27 18.92 28.77 1.45
N ILE A 28 18.09 28.86 2.51
CA ILE A 28 16.69 28.42 2.52
C ILE A 28 15.91 29.16 1.43
N GLY A 29 16.06 30.48 1.33
CA GLY A 29 15.39 31.29 0.32
C GLY A 29 15.73 30.86 -1.11
N ILE A 30 17.01 30.65 -1.41
CA ILE A 30 17.47 30.18 -2.72
C ILE A 30 16.91 28.77 -3.02
N TYR A 31 16.97 27.88 -2.06
CA TYR A 31 16.46 26.51 -2.26
C TYR A 31 14.95 26.49 -2.49
N LEU A 32 14.19 27.29 -1.74
CA LEU A 32 12.74 27.44 -1.94
C LEU A 32 12.43 28.07 -3.30
N LEU A 33 13.23 29.02 -3.76
CA LEU A 33 13.07 29.62 -5.08
C LEU A 33 13.29 28.58 -6.18
N LEU A 34 14.31 27.74 -6.08
CA LEU A 34 14.56 26.63 -7.00
C LEU A 34 13.43 25.60 -6.95
N ALA A 35 12.93 25.28 -5.77
CA ALA A 35 11.81 24.35 -5.60
C ALA A 35 10.52 24.90 -6.25
N LEU A 36 10.11 26.13 -5.90
CA LEU A 36 8.89 26.75 -6.37
C LEU A 36 8.91 27.07 -7.87
N SER A 37 10.09 27.36 -8.45
CA SER A 37 10.23 27.52 -9.90
C SER A 37 9.98 26.23 -10.69
N GLY A 38 9.97 25.06 -10.00
CA GLY A 38 9.83 23.74 -10.64
C GLY A 38 11.10 23.25 -11.33
N TRP A 39 12.22 23.95 -11.14
CA TRP A 39 13.50 23.61 -11.79
C TRP A 39 14.04 22.26 -11.28
N ILE A 40 13.84 21.96 -9.98
CA ILE A 40 14.24 20.68 -9.36
C ILE A 40 13.51 19.50 -10.00
N MET A 41 12.24 19.65 -10.38
CA MET A 41 11.47 18.57 -11.05
C MET A 41 11.94 18.29 -12.49
N ARG A 42 12.60 19.26 -13.11
CA ARG A 42 13.14 19.12 -14.49
C ARG A 42 14.55 18.58 -14.52
N MET A 43 15.21 18.54 -13.36
CA MET A 43 16.56 17.99 -13.24
C MET A 43 16.53 16.46 -13.21
N ASP A 44 17.61 15.83 -13.67
CA ASP A 44 17.86 14.42 -13.45
C ASP A 44 17.87 14.13 -11.93
N ALA A 45 17.27 13.00 -11.53
CA ALA A 45 17.13 12.59 -10.13
C ALA A 45 18.46 12.61 -9.36
N ARG A 46 19.58 12.29 -10.02
CA ARG A 46 20.92 12.31 -9.42
C ARG A 46 21.35 13.71 -9.04
N PHE A 47 21.13 14.67 -9.94
CA PHE A 47 21.49 16.07 -9.67
C PHE A 47 20.58 16.70 -8.63
N ALA A 48 19.29 16.36 -8.62
CA ALA A 48 18.35 16.81 -7.61
C ALA A 48 18.73 16.29 -6.21
N ALA A 49 19.10 15.02 -6.10
CA ALA A 49 19.56 14.42 -4.86
C ALA A 49 20.89 15.00 -4.38
N LEU A 50 21.85 15.21 -5.29
CA LEU A 50 23.14 15.86 -4.99
C LEU A 50 22.93 17.29 -4.48
N LEU A 51 22.08 18.07 -5.15
CA LEU A 51 21.71 19.42 -4.75
C LEU A 51 21.12 19.44 -3.33
N ALA A 52 20.22 18.49 -3.01
CA ALA A 52 19.65 18.38 -1.67
C ALA A 52 20.72 18.04 -0.62
N VAL A 53 21.65 17.13 -0.89
CA VAL A 53 22.76 16.79 0.03
C VAL A 53 23.65 18.01 0.27
N ILE A 54 24.02 18.73 -0.80
CA ILE A 54 24.83 19.96 -0.71
C ILE A 54 24.07 21.03 0.10
N PHE A 55 22.77 21.19 -0.16
CA PHE A 55 21.94 22.15 0.59
C PHE A 55 21.89 21.83 2.08
N TRP A 56 21.58 20.61 2.47
CA TRP A 56 21.52 20.22 3.88
C TRP A 56 22.86 20.30 4.57
N GLY A 57 23.95 19.96 3.87
CA GLY A 57 25.32 20.12 4.36
C GLY A 57 25.69 21.59 4.57
N ALA A 58 25.43 22.43 3.58
CA ALA A 58 25.68 23.87 3.66
C ALA A 58 24.84 24.56 4.75
N LEU A 59 23.56 24.16 4.88
CA LEU A 59 22.67 24.67 5.91
C LEU A 59 23.16 24.29 7.30
N SER A 60 23.61 23.04 7.49
CA SER A 60 24.19 22.58 8.77
C SER A 60 25.41 23.39 9.15
N VAL A 61 26.33 23.66 8.20
CA VAL A 61 27.52 24.49 8.42
C VAL A 61 27.12 25.95 8.70
N ALA A 62 26.11 26.47 7.99
CA ALA A 62 25.65 27.84 8.23
C ALA A 62 25.00 27.99 9.61
N CYS A 63 24.21 27.02 10.04
CA CYS A 63 23.62 26.98 11.39
C CYS A 63 24.70 26.87 12.46
N TRP A 64 25.68 25.99 12.31
CA TRP A 64 26.80 25.86 13.25
C TRP A 64 27.61 27.12 13.38
N ARG A 65 27.98 27.74 12.24
CA ARG A 65 28.68 29.07 12.23
C ARG A 65 27.79 30.17 12.80
N GLY A 66 26.50 30.15 12.52
CA GLY A 66 25.54 31.09 13.10
C GLY A 66 25.51 31.00 14.63
N TRP A 67 25.51 29.75 15.14
CA TRP A 67 25.57 29.51 16.59
C TRP A 67 26.85 30.03 17.22
N GLN A 68 27.99 29.83 16.61
CA GLN A 68 29.28 30.36 17.09
C GLN A 68 29.35 31.91 17.06
N ARG A 69 28.69 32.52 16.08
CA ARG A 69 28.64 34.00 15.90
C ARG A 69 27.56 34.66 16.74
N TYR A 70 26.62 33.91 17.23
CA TYR A 70 25.53 34.47 18.01
C TYR A 70 26.00 34.97 19.36
N GLN A 71 25.93 36.30 19.51
CA GLN A 71 26.24 36.98 20.77
C GLN A 71 24.93 37.31 21.49
N PRO A 72 24.72 36.84 22.72
CA PRO A 72 23.51 37.14 23.47
C PRO A 72 23.47 38.66 23.74
N VAL A 73 22.32 39.25 23.46
CA VAL A 73 22.09 40.67 23.67
C VAL A 73 22.00 40.94 25.17
N HIS A 74 22.99 41.70 25.69
CA HIS A 74 23.00 42.16 27.07
C HIS A 74 22.06 43.35 27.26
N ALA A 75 21.39 43.41 28.38
CA ALA A 75 20.46 44.49 28.68
C ALA A 75 21.15 45.90 28.64
N ARG A 76 22.47 45.97 28.90
CA ARG A 76 23.26 47.20 28.82
C ARG A 76 23.16 47.85 27.44
N LEU A 77 23.24 47.10 26.37
CA LEU A 77 23.16 47.63 24.99
C LEU A 77 21.80 48.25 24.70
N ALA A 78 20.73 47.72 25.29
CA ALA A 78 19.39 48.30 25.18
C ALA A 78 19.27 49.62 26.02
N TYR A 79 19.97 49.68 27.13
CA TYR A 79 20.09 50.93 27.91
C TYR A 79 20.83 51.99 27.11
N ASP A 80 21.97 51.71 26.52
CA ASP A 80 22.79 52.65 25.74
C ASP A 80 22.00 53.20 24.54
N ILE A 81 21.30 52.35 23.79
CA ILE A 81 20.48 52.76 22.63
C ILE A 81 19.30 53.66 23.05
N LEU A 82 18.67 53.36 24.20
CA LEU A 82 17.60 54.20 24.72
C LEU A 82 18.12 55.51 25.23
N ASP A 83 19.28 55.52 25.89
CA ASP A 83 19.88 56.70 26.47
C ASP A 83 20.39 57.68 25.40
N GLN A 84 20.92 57.16 24.30
CA GLN A 84 21.34 57.96 23.12
C GLN A 84 20.17 58.71 22.43
N GLN A 85 18.91 58.38 22.72
CA GLN A 85 17.76 59.12 22.20
C GLN A 85 17.55 60.48 22.87
N SER A 86 18.19 60.72 24.00
CA SER A 86 18.08 61.97 24.77
C SER A 86 19.46 62.51 25.03
N GLU A 87 19.68 63.81 24.74
CA GLU A 87 20.94 64.52 25.03
C GLU A 87 21.34 64.43 26.51
N LEU A 88 20.36 64.27 27.40
CA LEU A 88 20.59 64.23 28.84
C LEU A 88 21.03 62.84 29.34
N GLN A 89 21.04 61.79 28.51
CA GLN A 89 21.37 60.42 28.89
C GLN A 89 20.77 59.98 30.24
N PRO A 90 19.44 60.03 30.38
CA PRO A 90 18.78 59.96 31.69
C PRO A 90 18.97 58.63 32.40
N LEU A 91 19.28 57.53 31.72
CA LEU A 91 19.42 56.22 32.33
C LEU A 91 20.75 56.05 33.05
N GLN A 92 21.82 56.63 32.50
CA GLN A 92 23.13 56.67 33.13
C GLN A 92 23.12 57.67 34.26
N GLY A 93 22.61 58.90 34.05
CA GLY A 93 22.58 59.93 35.06
C GLY A 93 21.70 59.65 36.27
N LEU A 94 20.69 58.77 36.17
CA LEU A 94 19.91 58.35 37.32
C LEU A 94 20.67 57.44 38.30
N GLY A 95 21.76 56.81 37.84
CA GLY A 95 22.68 55.97 38.64
C GLY A 95 23.79 56.76 39.33
N ASP A 96 23.99 58.04 39.01
CA ASP A 96 25.08 58.87 39.54
C ASP A 96 24.77 59.28 40.97
N ARG A 97 25.84 59.62 41.73
CA ARG A 97 25.75 60.08 43.12
C ARG A 97 26.21 61.53 43.16
N PRO A 98 25.60 62.32 44.08
CA PRO A 98 26.03 63.72 44.23
C PRO A 98 27.46 63.79 44.74
N VAL A 99 28.24 64.65 44.13
CA VAL A 99 29.65 64.92 44.51
C VAL A 99 29.73 65.82 45.72
N ARG A 100 28.80 66.78 45.85
CA ARG A 100 28.67 67.72 46.97
C ARG A 100 27.46 67.40 47.80
N LEU A 101 27.64 67.42 49.12
CA LEU A 101 26.58 67.15 50.09
C LEU A 101 26.14 68.43 50.86
N ASP A 102 26.57 69.62 50.39
CA ASP A 102 26.12 70.92 50.92
C ASP A 102 24.66 71.20 50.48
N PRO A 103 23.90 72.04 51.24
CA PRO A 103 22.47 72.23 50.97
C PRO A 103 22.17 72.76 49.55
N GLU A 104 23.05 73.62 48.98
CA GLU A 104 22.90 74.16 47.64
C GLU A 104 23.20 73.11 46.58
N GLY A 105 24.25 72.29 46.75
CA GLY A 105 24.57 71.16 45.85
C GLY A 105 23.49 70.11 45.84
N LEU A 106 22.87 69.79 46.97
CA LEU A 106 21.76 68.88 47.05
C LEU A 106 20.49 69.38 46.38
N ALA A 107 20.19 70.70 46.44
CA ALA A 107 19.06 71.28 45.75
C ALA A 107 19.23 71.22 44.22
N ILE A 108 20.41 71.54 43.71
CA ILE A 108 20.75 71.44 42.27
C ILE A 108 20.65 69.97 41.81
N TRP A 109 21.17 69.03 42.62
CA TRP A 109 21.10 67.59 42.32
C TRP A 109 19.64 67.11 42.28
N GLN A 110 18.80 67.52 43.21
CA GLN A 110 17.39 67.13 43.20
C GLN A 110 16.66 67.70 41.98
N ALA A 111 16.91 68.94 41.59
CA ALA A 111 16.35 69.53 40.37
C ALA A 111 16.82 68.77 39.11
N HIS A 112 18.10 68.38 39.06
CA HIS A 112 18.64 67.56 37.97
C HIS A 112 18.02 66.19 37.94
N GLN A 113 17.85 65.49 39.04
CA GLN A 113 17.19 64.19 39.14
C GLN A 113 15.72 64.26 38.69
N ILE A 114 14.99 65.32 38.99
CA ILE A 114 13.62 65.54 38.51
C ILE A 114 13.60 65.64 36.98
N ARG A 115 14.53 66.41 36.39
CA ARG A 115 14.69 66.54 34.92
C ARG A 115 15.03 65.19 34.28
N LEU A 116 15.96 64.43 34.85
CA LEU A 116 16.34 63.09 34.35
C LEU A 116 15.15 62.12 34.44
N LYS A 117 14.38 62.13 35.53
CA LYS A 117 13.16 61.29 35.67
C LYS A 117 12.10 61.69 34.64
N ALA A 118 11.93 62.97 34.32
CA ALA A 118 11.01 63.40 33.27
C ALA A 118 11.50 62.97 31.89
N ALA A 119 12.79 63.13 31.58
CA ALA A 119 13.41 62.68 30.35
C ALA A 119 13.32 61.12 30.20
N ALA A 120 13.53 60.37 31.29
CA ALA A 120 13.38 58.91 31.26
C ALA A 120 11.94 58.44 30.97
N LYS A 121 10.93 59.22 31.34
CA LYS A 121 9.52 58.92 31.02
C LYS A 121 9.19 59.17 29.55
N SER A 122 9.88 60.09 28.88
CA SER A 122 9.66 60.37 27.43
C SER A 122 10.36 59.41 26.48
N LEU A 123 11.24 58.53 26.99
CA LEU A 123 11.92 57.54 26.15
C LEU A 123 10.90 56.53 25.54
N ARG A 124 10.98 56.39 24.24
CA ARG A 124 10.14 55.46 23.46
C ARG A 124 10.95 54.36 22.86
N VAL A 125 10.32 53.20 22.64
CA VAL A 125 10.95 52.10 21.87
C VAL A 125 11.30 52.67 20.51
N PRO A 126 12.58 52.59 20.05
CA PRO A 126 12.94 53.03 18.70
C PRO A 126 12.15 52.28 17.65
N PRO A 127 11.72 52.92 16.58
CA PRO A 127 10.99 52.23 15.53
C PRO A 127 11.88 51.12 14.93
N PHE A 128 11.30 49.92 14.84
CA PHE A 128 12.02 48.69 14.45
C PHE A 128 12.81 48.86 13.13
N TRP A 129 12.25 49.55 12.12
CA TRP A 129 12.91 49.74 10.83
C TRP A 129 14.22 50.53 10.92
N LYS A 130 14.39 51.43 11.92
CA LYS A 130 15.60 52.25 12.10
C LYS A 130 16.77 51.36 12.55
N ILE A 131 16.51 50.42 13.42
CA ILE A 131 17.50 49.44 13.90
C ILE A 131 17.75 48.40 12.80
N TRP A 132 16.69 47.93 12.12
CA TRP A 132 16.75 46.90 11.10
C TRP A 132 17.57 47.36 9.85
N ARG A 133 17.34 48.61 9.40
CA ARG A 133 18.01 49.17 8.24
C ARG A 133 19.55 49.17 8.32
N GLN A 134 20.10 49.26 9.54
CA GLN A 134 21.53 49.16 9.74
C GLN A 134 22.10 47.74 9.50
N THR A 135 21.26 46.75 9.63
CA THR A 135 21.65 45.32 9.50
C THR A 135 21.26 44.77 8.13
N ASP A 136 20.13 45.19 7.59
CA ASP A 136 19.59 44.74 6.29
C ASP A 136 19.19 45.99 5.47
N PRO A 137 20.15 46.65 4.82
CA PRO A 137 19.90 47.89 4.07
C PRO A 137 19.01 47.68 2.84
N PHE A 138 18.96 46.45 2.31
CA PHE A 138 18.17 46.07 1.13
C PHE A 138 16.83 45.47 1.48
N TYR A 139 16.47 45.38 2.76
CA TYR A 139 15.24 44.76 3.23
C TYR A 139 15.04 43.34 2.73
N THR A 140 16.10 42.56 2.58
CA THR A 140 16.11 41.21 2.05
C THR A 140 15.22 40.25 2.90
N ALA A 141 15.14 40.52 4.21
CA ALA A 141 14.25 39.80 5.14
C ALA A 141 12.75 39.97 4.85
N VAL A 142 12.36 41.00 4.09
CA VAL A 142 10.95 41.27 3.74
C VAL A 142 10.72 40.97 2.26
N ILE A 143 11.60 41.43 1.40
CA ILE A 143 11.48 41.29 -0.07
C ILE A 143 11.61 39.82 -0.47
N GLY A 144 12.56 39.08 0.12
CA GLY A 144 12.75 37.66 -0.17
C GLY A 144 11.53 36.80 0.07
N PRO A 145 10.97 36.75 1.31
CA PRO A 145 9.73 36.04 1.59
C PRO A 145 8.54 36.55 0.76
N ALA A 146 8.39 37.85 0.55
CA ALA A 146 7.31 38.40 -0.27
C ALA A 146 7.38 37.89 -1.71
N PHE A 147 8.56 37.82 -2.29
CA PHE A 147 8.78 37.26 -3.61
C PHE A 147 8.46 35.76 -3.68
N LEU A 148 8.88 34.99 -2.68
CA LEU A 148 8.58 33.57 -2.58
C LEU A 148 7.07 33.32 -2.46
N VAL A 149 6.37 34.12 -1.65
CA VAL A 149 4.91 34.07 -1.52
C VAL A 149 4.26 34.42 -2.87
N GLY A 150 4.69 35.46 -3.55
CA GLY A 150 4.21 35.82 -4.88
C GLY A 150 4.37 34.67 -5.89
N LEU A 151 5.54 34.05 -5.90
CA LEU A 151 5.83 32.91 -6.78
C LEU A 151 4.95 31.68 -6.43
N ALA A 152 4.71 31.43 -5.15
CA ALA A 152 3.81 30.38 -4.69
C ALA A 152 2.36 30.65 -5.10
N CYS A 153 1.89 31.90 -4.98
CA CYS A 153 0.54 32.30 -5.39
C CYS A 153 0.27 32.15 -6.89
N LEU A 154 1.29 32.34 -7.71
CA LEU A 154 1.19 32.16 -9.16
C LEU A 154 1.03 30.68 -9.57
N ASN A 155 1.37 29.73 -8.69
CA ASN A 155 1.40 28.30 -8.98
C ASN A 155 0.81 27.46 -7.85
N LEU A 156 -0.26 27.90 -7.21
CA LEU A 156 -0.85 27.28 -6.00
C LEU A 156 -1.08 25.77 -6.13
N THR A 157 -1.58 25.31 -7.26
CA THR A 157 -1.88 23.87 -7.49
C THR A 157 -0.63 23.02 -7.58
N ALA A 158 0.48 23.56 -8.05
CA ALA A 158 1.73 22.82 -8.22
C ALA A 158 2.68 22.90 -7.01
N VAL A 159 2.41 23.76 -6.02
CA VAL A 159 3.25 23.94 -4.83
C VAL A 159 3.45 22.62 -4.06
N PRO A 160 2.41 21.81 -3.74
CA PRO A 160 2.59 20.60 -2.97
C PRO A 160 3.53 19.59 -3.64
N GLU A 161 3.38 19.40 -4.95
CA GLU A 161 4.22 18.47 -5.73
C GLU A 161 5.66 18.95 -5.81
N ARG A 162 5.88 20.25 -6.08
CA ARG A 162 7.20 20.85 -6.16
C ARG A 162 7.94 20.78 -4.82
N MET A 163 7.23 21.06 -3.73
CA MET A 163 7.79 20.95 -2.38
C MET A 163 8.12 19.49 -2.02
N ARG A 164 7.25 18.53 -2.38
CA ARG A 164 7.53 17.10 -2.17
C ARG A 164 8.77 16.66 -2.94
N ALA A 165 8.90 17.02 -4.21
CA ALA A 165 10.06 16.70 -5.02
C ALA A 165 11.37 17.30 -4.45
N ALA A 166 11.30 18.51 -3.89
CA ALA A 166 12.45 19.17 -3.28
C ALA A 166 12.82 18.56 -1.91
N MET A 167 11.84 18.19 -1.08
CA MET A 167 12.10 17.68 0.28
C MET A 167 12.40 16.19 0.32
N SER A 168 11.94 15.42 -0.68
CA SER A 168 12.12 13.97 -0.74
C SER A 168 12.66 13.54 -2.11
N PRO A 169 13.85 14.02 -2.52
CA PRO A 169 14.48 13.57 -3.75
C PRO A 169 14.87 12.09 -3.64
N ASP A 170 14.98 11.42 -4.78
CA ASP A 170 15.45 10.03 -4.84
C ASP A 170 16.96 9.96 -4.55
N TYR A 171 17.31 9.82 -3.28
CA TYR A 171 18.70 9.66 -2.86
C TYR A 171 19.34 8.35 -3.37
N GLY A 172 18.54 7.32 -3.71
CA GLY A 172 19.02 6.07 -4.27
C GLY A 172 19.74 6.28 -5.59
N SER A 173 19.33 7.28 -6.36
CA SER A 173 19.94 7.63 -7.64
C SER A 173 21.42 8.06 -7.53
N LEU A 174 21.87 8.60 -6.39
CA LEU A 174 23.28 8.98 -6.14
C LEU A 174 24.21 7.77 -6.09
N PHE A 175 23.70 6.62 -5.68
CA PHE A 175 24.49 5.39 -5.52
C PHE A 175 24.40 4.48 -6.75
N GLY A 176 24.00 5.01 -7.90
CA GLY A 176 23.82 4.20 -9.11
C GLY A 176 22.62 3.28 -9.06
N ALA A 177 21.72 3.50 -8.12
CA ALA A 177 20.42 2.82 -8.10
C ALA A 177 19.69 3.24 -9.38
N GLN A 178 19.88 2.45 -10.45
CA GLN A 178 18.92 2.44 -11.55
C GLN A 178 17.55 2.28 -10.91
N ALA A 179 16.56 3.04 -11.41
CA ALA A 179 15.19 2.88 -10.97
C ALA A 179 14.90 1.39 -10.91
N ILE A 180 14.47 0.90 -9.75
CA ILE A 180 14.15 -0.52 -9.60
C ILE A 180 13.07 -0.81 -10.61
N ARG A 181 13.37 -1.69 -11.54
CA ARG A 181 12.36 -2.21 -12.44
C ARG A 181 11.75 -3.44 -11.78
N ILE A 182 10.53 -3.33 -11.34
CA ILE A 182 9.77 -4.44 -10.78
C ILE A 182 8.78 -4.87 -11.83
N GLU A 183 8.87 -6.13 -12.21
CA GLU A 183 7.88 -6.81 -13.03
C GLU A 183 7.13 -7.76 -12.10
N ALA A 184 5.83 -7.59 -12.00
CA ALA A 184 4.99 -8.38 -11.14
C ALA A 184 3.80 -8.94 -11.93
N TRP A 185 3.50 -10.21 -11.74
CA TRP A 185 2.35 -10.86 -12.35
C TRP A 185 1.80 -11.96 -11.45
N VAL A 186 0.53 -12.26 -11.66
CA VAL A 186 -0.14 -13.38 -10.98
C VAL A 186 -0.48 -14.42 -12.02
N THR A 187 -0.05 -15.65 -11.78
CA THR A 187 -0.36 -16.81 -12.61
C THR A 187 -1.50 -17.59 -11.96
N PRO A 188 -2.69 -17.61 -12.55
CA PRO A 188 -3.81 -18.41 -12.06
C PRO A 188 -3.50 -19.91 -12.12
N PRO A 189 -4.19 -20.76 -11.34
CA PRO A 189 -4.09 -22.21 -11.44
C PRO A 189 -4.45 -22.71 -12.84
N GLY A 190 -3.80 -23.79 -13.30
CA GLY A 190 -3.96 -24.30 -14.65
C GLY A 190 -5.39 -24.70 -15.05
N HIS A 191 -6.19 -25.20 -14.09
CA HIS A 191 -7.58 -25.57 -14.33
C HIS A 191 -8.49 -24.39 -14.69
N THR A 192 -8.14 -23.15 -14.27
CA THR A 192 -8.96 -21.96 -14.55
C THR A 192 -8.91 -21.54 -16.03
N GLY A 193 -7.89 -21.98 -16.77
CA GLY A 193 -7.66 -21.59 -18.17
C GLY A 193 -7.41 -20.10 -18.37
N ARG A 194 -7.21 -19.31 -17.30
CA ARG A 194 -6.98 -17.87 -17.38
C ARG A 194 -5.50 -17.56 -17.65
N PRO A 195 -5.20 -16.55 -18.49
CA PRO A 195 -3.83 -16.14 -18.73
C PRO A 195 -3.26 -15.41 -17.50
N PRO A 196 -1.93 -15.31 -17.35
CA PRO A 196 -1.29 -14.51 -16.32
C PRO A 196 -1.71 -13.04 -16.39
N VAL A 197 -1.94 -12.44 -15.22
CA VAL A 197 -2.33 -11.04 -15.06
C VAL A 197 -1.12 -10.24 -14.60
N PHE A 198 -0.69 -9.26 -15.41
CA PHE A 198 0.39 -8.36 -15.04
C PHE A 198 -0.13 -7.26 -14.11
N LEU A 199 0.63 -7.01 -13.05
CA LEU A 199 0.31 -5.97 -12.08
C LEU A 199 0.89 -4.64 -12.58
N SER A 200 0.05 -3.61 -12.67
CA SER A 200 0.49 -2.28 -13.09
C SER A 200 1.37 -1.61 -12.01
N ASP A 201 2.14 -0.60 -12.41
CA ASP A 201 2.95 0.20 -11.48
C ASP A 201 2.11 1.02 -10.50
N GLU A 202 0.85 1.25 -10.82
CA GLU A 202 -0.10 1.93 -9.94
C GLU A 202 -0.67 0.94 -8.91
N ALA A 203 -0.75 1.39 -7.67
CA ALA A 203 -1.38 0.63 -6.61
C ALA A 203 -2.86 0.36 -6.96
N GLY A 204 -3.21 -0.92 -7.08
CA GLY A 204 -4.54 -1.35 -7.48
C GLY A 204 -5.03 -2.54 -6.70
N THR A 205 -6.34 -2.76 -6.75
CA THR A 205 -6.98 -3.98 -6.26
C THR A 205 -7.28 -4.88 -7.45
N ILE A 206 -6.85 -6.13 -7.38
CA ILE A 206 -6.96 -7.11 -8.47
C ILE A 206 -7.57 -8.38 -7.91
N GLU A 207 -8.61 -8.88 -8.57
CA GLU A 207 -9.24 -10.15 -8.23
C GLU A 207 -8.55 -11.29 -8.98
N VAL A 208 -8.21 -12.35 -8.23
CA VAL A 208 -7.49 -13.52 -8.75
C VAL A 208 -8.09 -14.80 -8.17
N PRO A 209 -8.10 -15.93 -8.89
CA PRO A 209 -8.55 -17.21 -8.35
C PRO A 209 -7.69 -17.64 -7.16
N SER A 210 -8.30 -18.29 -6.17
CA SER A 210 -7.57 -18.93 -5.07
C SER A 210 -6.57 -19.96 -5.60
N GLY A 211 -5.41 -20.08 -4.95
CA GLY A 211 -4.33 -20.94 -5.44
C GLY A 211 -3.47 -20.32 -6.55
N SER A 212 -3.75 -19.08 -6.97
CA SER A 212 -2.87 -18.35 -7.89
C SER A 212 -1.49 -18.12 -7.28
N VAL A 213 -0.47 -18.00 -8.14
CA VAL A 213 0.91 -17.73 -7.71
C VAL A 213 1.31 -16.33 -8.14
N VAL A 214 1.61 -15.46 -7.17
CA VAL A 214 2.21 -14.16 -7.45
C VAL A 214 3.72 -14.35 -7.68
N THR A 215 4.23 -13.82 -8.78
CA THR A 215 5.65 -13.78 -9.12
C THR A 215 6.09 -12.34 -9.25
N LEU A 216 7.15 -11.99 -8.54
CA LEU A 216 7.77 -10.67 -8.62
C LEU A 216 9.22 -10.81 -9.04
N ARG A 217 9.59 -10.09 -10.06
CA ARG A 217 10.95 -10.02 -10.58
C ARG A 217 11.45 -8.58 -10.49
N ALA A 218 12.59 -8.40 -9.84
CA ALA A 218 13.16 -7.09 -9.61
C ALA A 218 14.58 -7.01 -10.16
N GLN A 219 14.84 -6.02 -11.00
CA GLN A 219 16.18 -5.61 -11.39
C GLN A 219 16.62 -4.48 -10.46
N ALA A 220 17.49 -4.80 -9.51
CA ALA A 220 17.94 -3.86 -8.48
C ALA A 220 19.43 -4.07 -8.16
N PRO A 221 20.17 -3.03 -7.77
CA PRO A 221 21.59 -3.11 -7.39
C PRO A 221 21.82 -3.82 -6.05
N GLY A 222 20.76 -4.16 -5.32
CA GLY A 222 20.77 -4.88 -4.05
C GLY A 222 19.52 -5.71 -3.86
N ARG A 223 19.48 -6.50 -2.78
CA ARG A 223 18.39 -7.42 -2.49
C ARG A 223 17.12 -6.70 -2.04
N PRO A 224 16.01 -6.70 -2.80
CA PRO A 224 14.73 -6.16 -2.36
C PRO A 224 14.11 -7.02 -1.27
N ARG A 225 13.09 -6.51 -0.60
CA ARG A 225 12.37 -7.22 0.45
C ARG A 225 10.89 -7.26 0.09
N LEU A 226 10.33 -8.46 0.10
CA LEU A 226 8.90 -8.69 -0.05
C LEU A 226 8.23 -8.74 1.32
N ARG A 227 7.15 -8.01 1.47
CA ARG A 227 6.21 -8.12 2.60
C ARG A 227 4.87 -8.56 2.07
N LEU A 228 4.35 -9.62 2.63
CA LEU A 228 2.99 -10.08 2.43
C LEU A 228 2.21 -9.83 3.71
N ARG A 229 0.98 -9.37 3.55
CA ARG A 229 0.03 -9.23 4.65
C ARG A 229 -1.26 -9.94 4.25
N SER A 230 -1.55 -11.06 4.90
CA SER A 230 -2.74 -11.85 4.66
C SER A 230 -3.40 -12.19 6.00
N ASN A 231 -4.71 -12.03 6.13
CA ASN A 231 -5.49 -12.31 7.34
C ASN A 231 -4.88 -11.74 8.64
N GLY A 232 -4.31 -10.51 8.57
CA GLY A 232 -3.65 -9.88 9.71
C GLY A 232 -2.23 -10.36 9.99
N ALA A 233 -1.80 -11.48 9.45
CA ALA A 233 -0.45 -11.99 9.54
C ALA A 233 0.50 -11.24 8.58
N ARG A 234 1.73 -11.00 9.04
CA ARG A 234 2.77 -10.37 8.23
C ARG A 234 3.89 -11.37 7.98
N GLN A 235 4.14 -11.65 6.73
CA GLN A 235 5.23 -12.52 6.30
C GLN A 235 6.26 -11.71 5.51
N ARG A 236 7.53 -12.05 5.66
CA ARG A 236 8.63 -11.50 4.86
C ARG A 236 9.28 -12.63 4.10
N LEU A 237 9.28 -12.51 2.78
CA LEU A 237 9.93 -13.47 1.92
C LEU A 237 11.22 -12.87 1.33
N PRO A 238 12.32 -13.61 1.34
CA PRO A 238 13.54 -13.21 0.69
C PRO A 238 13.40 -13.41 -0.84
N PHE A 239 13.93 -12.46 -1.60
CA PHE A 239 14.13 -12.67 -3.03
C PHE A 239 15.33 -13.59 -3.28
N GLU A 240 15.21 -14.46 -4.26
CA GLU A 240 16.29 -15.30 -4.74
C GLU A 240 17.00 -14.61 -5.90
N LYS A 241 18.33 -14.70 -5.93
CA LYS A 241 19.13 -14.14 -7.02
C LYS A 241 19.18 -15.12 -8.18
N MET A 242 18.70 -14.69 -9.34
CA MET A 242 18.70 -15.48 -10.56
C MET A 242 20.05 -15.39 -11.28
N PRO A 243 20.39 -16.34 -12.18
CA PRO A 243 21.67 -16.35 -12.92
C PRO A 243 21.90 -15.10 -13.78
N ASP A 244 20.83 -14.45 -14.25
CA ASP A 244 20.85 -13.20 -15.01
C ASP A 244 21.06 -11.94 -14.16
N GLY A 245 21.22 -12.12 -12.84
CA GLY A 245 21.42 -11.03 -11.88
C GLY A 245 20.13 -10.39 -11.36
N ALA A 246 18.96 -10.74 -11.88
CA ALA A 246 17.68 -10.31 -11.35
C ALA A 246 17.36 -11.02 -10.02
N TYR A 247 16.44 -10.45 -9.27
CA TYR A 247 15.92 -11.04 -8.05
C TYR A 247 14.47 -11.48 -8.29
N GLU A 248 14.14 -12.72 -7.95
CA GLU A 248 12.79 -13.28 -8.12
C GLU A 248 12.26 -13.85 -6.82
N VAL A 249 10.95 -13.75 -6.64
CA VAL A 249 10.24 -14.38 -5.53
C VAL A 249 8.87 -14.83 -6.01
N ARG A 250 8.45 -16.01 -5.56
CA ARG A 250 7.13 -16.60 -5.84
C ARG A 250 6.43 -16.90 -4.55
N SER A 251 5.12 -16.65 -4.52
CA SER A 251 4.29 -16.98 -3.36
C SER A 251 2.90 -17.41 -3.79
N PRO A 252 2.38 -18.54 -3.27
CA PRO A 252 1.00 -18.91 -3.50
C PRO A 252 0.06 -17.98 -2.73
N LEU A 253 -1.10 -17.71 -3.32
CA LEU A 253 -2.17 -16.86 -2.77
C LEU A 253 -3.34 -17.77 -2.38
N THR A 254 -3.55 -17.94 -1.08
CA THR A 254 -4.65 -18.74 -0.53
C THR A 254 -5.72 -17.89 0.14
N ALA A 255 -5.46 -16.61 0.34
CA ALA A 255 -6.39 -15.66 0.94
C ALA A 255 -6.02 -14.24 0.47
N ASP A 256 -6.89 -13.28 0.74
CA ASP A 256 -6.67 -11.87 0.43
C ASP A 256 -5.34 -11.40 0.97
N THR A 257 -4.52 -10.85 0.09
CA THR A 257 -3.13 -10.54 0.39
C THR A 257 -2.72 -9.16 -0.13
N GLU A 258 -2.22 -8.32 0.77
CA GLU A 258 -1.49 -7.11 0.40
C GLU A 258 -0.01 -7.50 0.13
N VAL A 259 0.43 -7.28 -1.09
CA VAL A 259 1.79 -7.55 -1.55
C VAL A 259 2.54 -6.22 -1.61
N ALA A 260 3.64 -6.07 -0.88
CA ALA A 260 4.45 -4.85 -0.90
C ALA A 260 5.93 -5.16 -1.10
N VAL A 261 6.52 -4.57 -2.12
CA VAL A 261 7.97 -4.61 -2.35
C VAL A 261 8.59 -3.36 -1.76
N MET A 262 9.66 -3.54 -1.00
CA MET A 262 10.40 -2.46 -0.36
C MET A 262 11.86 -2.52 -0.75
N PHE A 263 12.38 -1.37 -1.21
CA PHE A 263 13.78 -1.18 -1.50
C PHE A 263 14.19 0.27 -1.30
N TRP A 264 15.18 0.55 -0.45
CA TRP A 264 15.78 1.88 -0.22
C TRP A 264 14.77 3.04 -0.11
N GLY A 265 13.64 2.80 0.62
CA GLY A 265 12.60 3.81 0.82
C GLY A 265 11.50 3.85 -0.24
N GLN A 266 11.68 3.21 -1.39
CA GLN A 266 10.61 3.02 -2.38
C GLN A 266 9.70 1.88 -1.92
N ARG A 267 8.41 2.07 -2.05
CA ARG A 267 7.38 1.07 -1.76
C ARG A 267 6.41 1.01 -2.93
N GLN A 268 6.28 -0.18 -3.50
CA GLN A 268 5.24 -0.51 -4.45
C GLN A 268 4.36 -1.58 -3.83
N SER A 269 3.04 -1.43 -3.90
CA SER A 269 2.11 -2.35 -3.25
C SER A 269 0.86 -2.57 -4.08
N TRP A 270 0.34 -3.81 -4.02
CA TRP A 270 -0.88 -4.25 -4.66
C TRP A 270 -1.75 -4.99 -3.64
N THR A 271 -3.07 -4.89 -3.80
CA THR A 271 -4.04 -5.66 -3.03
C THR A 271 -4.62 -6.74 -3.93
N LEU A 272 -4.39 -8.00 -3.59
CA LEU A 272 -4.88 -9.15 -4.32
C LEU A 272 -6.04 -9.76 -3.53
N ILE A 273 -7.23 -9.76 -4.11
CA ILE A 273 -8.44 -10.39 -3.56
C ILE A 273 -8.56 -11.77 -4.19
N THR A 274 -8.68 -12.80 -3.36
CA THR A 274 -8.78 -14.19 -3.84
C THR A 274 -10.24 -14.61 -3.91
N THR A 275 -10.67 -15.07 -5.09
CA THR A 275 -11.97 -15.68 -5.29
C THR A 275 -11.83 -17.21 -5.14
N PRO A 276 -12.52 -17.84 -4.18
CA PRO A 276 -12.51 -19.29 -4.05
C PRO A 276 -13.12 -19.95 -5.28
N ASP A 277 -12.63 -21.15 -5.62
CA ASP A 277 -13.17 -22.01 -6.66
C ASP A 277 -14.48 -22.65 -6.17
N ALA A 278 -15.52 -22.61 -6.96
CA ALA A 278 -16.81 -23.18 -6.61
C ALA A 278 -16.82 -24.69 -6.84
N VAL A 279 -17.61 -25.40 -6.04
CA VAL A 279 -17.86 -26.84 -6.26
C VAL A 279 -18.81 -26.99 -7.45
N PRO A 280 -18.55 -27.93 -8.39
CA PRO A 280 -19.44 -28.14 -9.53
C PRO A 280 -20.84 -28.54 -9.09
N GLU A 281 -21.85 -27.94 -9.68
CA GLU A 281 -23.26 -28.28 -9.48
C GLU A 281 -23.70 -29.22 -10.60
N VAL A 282 -24.34 -30.34 -10.24
CA VAL A 282 -24.88 -31.30 -11.20
C VAL A 282 -26.25 -31.80 -10.72
N SER A 283 -27.17 -32.00 -11.65
CA SER A 283 -28.51 -32.49 -11.34
C SER A 283 -29.12 -33.28 -12.51
N PHE A 284 -30.06 -34.16 -12.22
CA PHE A 284 -30.95 -34.69 -13.22
C PHE A 284 -32.04 -33.67 -13.57
N VAL A 285 -32.20 -33.36 -14.84
CA VAL A 285 -33.38 -32.64 -15.37
C VAL A 285 -34.49 -33.63 -15.58
N THR A 286 -34.19 -34.79 -16.18
CA THR A 286 -35.07 -35.96 -16.29
C THR A 286 -34.34 -37.13 -15.64
N VAL A 287 -34.99 -37.74 -14.64
CA VAL A 287 -34.42 -38.90 -13.94
C VAL A 287 -34.25 -40.10 -14.88
N PRO A 288 -33.31 -41.01 -14.59
CA PRO A 288 -33.07 -42.17 -15.41
C PRO A 288 -34.32 -43.04 -15.58
N VAL A 289 -34.70 -43.27 -16.84
CA VAL A 289 -35.84 -44.12 -17.22
C VAL A 289 -35.41 -45.12 -18.28
N LEU A 290 -36.13 -46.25 -18.35
CA LEU A 290 -35.92 -47.22 -19.41
C LEU A 290 -36.42 -46.63 -20.75
N GLY A 291 -35.49 -46.45 -21.70
CA GLY A 291 -35.74 -45.98 -23.04
C GLY A 291 -35.82 -47.13 -24.06
N ASP A 292 -35.74 -46.81 -25.34
CA ASP A 292 -35.80 -47.80 -26.43
C ASP A 292 -34.53 -48.68 -26.46
N GLY A 293 -34.74 -49.98 -26.70
CA GLY A 293 -33.64 -50.97 -26.89
C GLY A 293 -32.89 -51.30 -25.62
N ASP A 294 -33.56 -51.35 -24.47
CA ASP A 294 -33.00 -51.67 -23.14
C ASP A 294 -31.93 -50.66 -22.66
N ARG A 295 -31.92 -49.46 -23.19
CA ARG A 295 -31.03 -48.36 -22.78
C ARG A 295 -31.67 -47.54 -21.68
N THR A 296 -30.85 -46.94 -20.84
CA THR A 296 -31.29 -45.98 -19.81
C THR A 296 -31.07 -44.58 -20.34
N ASP A 297 -32.18 -43.84 -20.50
CA ASP A 297 -32.16 -42.45 -20.94
C ASP A 297 -32.37 -41.52 -19.74
N PHE A 298 -31.57 -40.47 -19.68
CA PHE A 298 -31.69 -39.40 -18.68
C PHE A 298 -31.16 -38.07 -19.25
N GLU A 299 -31.71 -37.02 -18.73
CA GLU A 299 -31.24 -35.65 -19.05
C GLU A 299 -30.57 -35.08 -17.81
N TRP A 300 -29.37 -34.53 -18.03
CA TRP A 300 -28.58 -33.94 -16.98
C TRP A 300 -28.27 -32.47 -17.29
N MET A 301 -28.04 -31.69 -16.22
CA MET A 301 -27.52 -30.31 -16.28
C MET A 301 -26.33 -30.21 -15.32
N LEU A 302 -25.31 -29.52 -15.76
CA LEU A 302 -24.17 -29.16 -14.93
C LEU A 302 -23.85 -27.70 -15.03
N LYS A 303 -23.22 -27.17 -13.97
CA LYS A 303 -22.73 -25.79 -13.90
C LYS A 303 -21.48 -25.71 -13.04
N ASP A 304 -20.47 -25.00 -13.53
CA ASP A 304 -19.20 -24.79 -12.85
C ASP A 304 -18.52 -23.51 -13.34
N ASP A 305 -17.74 -22.82 -12.51
CA ASP A 305 -17.10 -21.55 -12.88
C ASP A 305 -15.86 -21.73 -13.80
N TYR A 306 -15.17 -22.88 -13.71
CA TYR A 306 -14.00 -23.18 -14.54
C TYR A 306 -14.16 -24.39 -15.45
N GLY A 307 -15.18 -25.20 -15.23
CA GLY A 307 -15.59 -26.31 -16.10
C GLY A 307 -15.33 -27.69 -15.50
N VAL A 308 -16.31 -28.58 -15.75
CA VAL A 308 -16.30 -29.97 -15.29
C VAL A 308 -15.40 -30.82 -16.19
N THR A 309 -14.44 -31.53 -15.61
CA THR A 309 -13.51 -32.39 -16.35
C THR A 309 -13.99 -33.84 -16.46
N ARG A 310 -14.85 -34.28 -15.54
CA ARG A 310 -15.39 -35.64 -15.52
C ARG A 310 -16.83 -35.63 -15.01
N LEU A 311 -17.69 -36.33 -15.74
CA LEU A 311 -19.07 -36.64 -15.31
C LEU A 311 -19.26 -38.14 -15.27
N GLU A 312 -19.80 -38.65 -14.17
CA GLU A 312 -19.99 -40.07 -13.95
C GLU A 312 -21.39 -40.32 -13.39
N LEU A 313 -22.04 -41.40 -13.87
CA LEU A 313 -23.21 -41.95 -13.23
C LEU A 313 -22.73 -42.97 -12.20
N VAL A 314 -23.00 -42.72 -10.93
CA VAL A 314 -22.65 -43.59 -9.82
C VAL A 314 -23.83 -44.51 -9.52
N ILE A 315 -23.56 -45.80 -9.40
CA ILE A 315 -24.57 -46.85 -9.20
C ILE A 315 -24.23 -47.62 -7.94
N GLN A 316 -25.10 -47.58 -6.95
CA GLN A 316 -24.93 -48.31 -5.70
C GLN A 316 -26.14 -49.21 -5.43
N PRO A 317 -25.95 -50.52 -5.18
CA PRO A 317 -27.04 -51.39 -4.83
C PRO A 317 -27.63 -51.05 -3.44
N GLU A 318 -28.94 -51.10 -3.33
CA GLU A 318 -29.65 -50.77 -2.10
C GLU A 318 -29.26 -51.74 -0.97
N GLY A 319 -29.01 -51.19 0.25
CA GLY A 319 -28.68 -51.98 1.42
C GLY A 319 -27.31 -52.69 1.40
N SER A 320 -26.40 -52.30 0.54
CA SER A 320 -25.10 -52.96 0.40
C SER A 320 -23.93 -51.97 0.65
N ASP A 321 -22.93 -52.40 1.45
CA ASP A 321 -21.68 -51.70 1.69
C ASP A 321 -20.64 -51.91 0.56
N VAL A 322 -21.05 -52.51 -0.56
CA VAL A 322 -20.17 -52.72 -1.71
C VAL A 322 -19.87 -51.38 -2.35
N PRO A 323 -18.61 -51.14 -2.79
CA PRO A 323 -18.25 -49.91 -3.49
C PRO A 323 -19.16 -49.69 -4.72
N ALA A 324 -19.62 -48.45 -4.87
CA ALA A 324 -20.43 -48.04 -6.00
C ALA A 324 -19.67 -48.19 -7.33
N ASP A 325 -20.37 -48.56 -8.38
CA ASP A 325 -19.87 -48.58 -9.74
C ASP A 325 -19.95 -47.15 -10.31
N GLN A 326 -18.96 -46.77 -11.11
CA GLN A 326 -18.90 -45.47 -11.75
C GLN A 326 -18.91 -45.68 -13.26
N VAL A 327 -19.88 -45.10 -13.94
CA VAL A 327 -20.04 -45.20 -15.39
C VAL A 327 -19.78 -43.80 -15.98
N PRO A 328 -18.77 -43.64 -16.82
CA PRO A 328 -18.48 -42.31 -17.40
C PRO A 328 -19.63 -41.89 -18.31
N VAL A 329 -19.98 -40.60 -18.19
CA VAL A 329 -20.97 -39.93 -19.05
C VAL A 329 -20.22 -39.00 -19.99
N ASP A 330 -20.45 -39.16 -21.28
CA ASP A 330 -19.84 -38.32 -22.29
C ASP A 330 -20.50 -36.95 -22.31
N MET A 331 -19.72 -35.89 -22.12
CA MET A 331 -20.18 -34.51 -22.15
C MET A 331 -20.07 -33.86 -23.55
N GLY A 332 -19.49 -34.56 -24.53
CA GLY A 332 -19.31 -34.05 -25.90
C GLY A 332 -18.36 -32.87 -26.05
N ARG A 333 -17.97 -32.25 -24.95
CA ARG A 333 -17.01 -31.13 -24.91
C ARG A 333 -16.02 -31.32 -23.77
N ALA A 334 -14.83 -30.75 -23.94
CA ALA A 334 -13.84 -30.69 -22.87
C ALA A 334 -14.17 -29.54 -21.92
N ALA A 335 -14.26 -29.84 -20.63
CA ALA A 335 -14.44 -28.89 -19.53
C ALA A 335 -15.59 -27.87 -19.76
N PRO A 336 -16.85 -28.30 -20.01
CA PRO A 336 -17.97 -27.37 -20.13
C PRO A 336 -18.23 -26.66 -18.79
N ARG A 337 -18.54 -25.36 -18.85
CA ARG A 337 -18.92 -24.56 -17.66
C ARG A 337 -20.41 -24.63 -17.37
N GLU A 338 -21.20 -24.78 -18.39
CA GLU A 338 -22.62 -24.97 -18.32
C GLU A 338 -23.02 -25.83 -19.51
N ASP A 339 -23.70 -26.93 -19.23
CA ASP A 339 -24.17 -27.85 -20.26
C ASP A 339 -25.42 -28.60 -19.80
N GLN A 340 -26.26 -28.95 -20.74
CA GLN A 340 -27.47 -29.75 -20.54
C GLN A 340 -27.62 -30.67 -21.74
N GLN A 341 -27.64 -31.97 -21.48
CA GLN A 341 -27.73 -32.97 -22.54
C GLN A 341 -28.55 -34.16 -22.13
N VAL A 342 -29.17 -34.80 -23.11
CA VAL A 342 -29.80 -36.12 -22.99
C VAL A 342 -28.74 -37.17 -23.27
N THR A 343 -28.60 -38.11 -22.35
CA THR A 343 -27.67 -39.24 -22.49
C THR A 343 -28.40 -40.56 -22.43
N SER A 344 -27.99 -41.46 -23.29
CA SER A 344 -28.52 -42.83 -23.37
C SER A 344 -27.39 -43.82 -23.10
N LEU A 345 -27.45 -44.58 -22.01
CA LEU A 345 -26.44 -45.54 -21.60
C LEU A 345 -26.97 -46.99 -21.65
N ASP A 346 -26.14 -47.91 -22.15
CA ASP A 346 -26.41 -49.37 -22.02
C ASP A 346 -25.92 -49.87 -20.66
N LEU A 347 -26.81 -49.91 -19.69
CA LEU A 347 -26.56 -50.41 -18.33
C LEU A 347 -26.86 -51.91 -18.15
N THR A 348 -27.32 -52.62 -19.19
CA THR A 348 -27.68 -54.04 -19.11
C THR A 348 -26.48 -54.96 -18.84
N ARG A 349 -25.26 -54.47 -19.07
CA ARG A 349 -24.03 -55.20 -18.80
C ARG A 349 -23.40 -54.91 -17.47
N GLN A 350 -24.02 -54.01 -16.69
CA GLN A 350 -23.49 -53.67 -15.36
C GLN A 350 -23.73 -54.87 -14.42
N ARG A 351 -22.86 -55.07 -13.44
CA ARG A 351 -22.94 -56.19 -12.50
C ARG A 351 -24.23 -56.22 -11.69
N TRP A 352 -24.90 -55.06 -11.54
CA TRP A 352 -26.15 -54.91 -10.79
C TRP A 352 -27.39 -54.93 -11.68
N ALA A 353 -27.27 -55.28 -12.95
CA ALA A 353 -28.43 -55.38 -13.83
C ALA A 353 -29.52 -56.28 -13.25
N GLY A 354 -30.80 -55.85 -13.23
CA GLY A 354 -31.94 -56.47 -12.61
C GLY A 354 -32.09 -56.22 -11.12
N ALA A 355 -31.11 -55.60 -10.45
CA ALA A 355 -31.20 -55.25 -9.03
C ALA A 355 -31.76 -53.83 -8.82
N ARG A 356 -32.31 -53.60 -7.60
CA ARG A 356 -32.68 -52.25 -7.16
C ARG A 356 -31.41 -51.52 -6.76
N VAL A 357 -31.23 -50.30 -7.28
CA VAL A 357 -30.03 -49.47 -7.07
C VAL A 357 -30.43 -48.02 -6.84
N SER A 358 -29.58 -47.31 -6.13
CA SER A 358 -29.58 -45.84 -6.08
C SER A 358 -28.56 -45.33 -7.09
N VAL A 359 -28.97 -44.40 -7.93
CA VAL A 359 -28.10 -43.76 -8.93
C VAL A 359 -28.06 -42.27 -8.72
N TRP A 360 -26.89 -41.70 -8.89
CA TRP A 360 -26.68 -40.23 -8.85
C TRP A 360 -25.56 -39.83 -9.81
N LEU A 361 -25.53 -38.56 -10.16
CA LEU A 361 -24.47 -38.00 -10.97
C LEU A 361 -23.36 -37.47 -10.07
N ARG A 362 -22.13 -37.66 -10.49
CA ARG A 362 -20.95 -37.13 -9.84
C ARG A 362 -20.17 -36.34 -10.88
N ALA A 363 -20.00 -35.04 -10.63
CA ALA A 363 -19.18 -34.15 -11.44
C ALA A 363 -17.86 -33.84 -10.72
N THR A 364 -16.75 -33.87 -11.45
CA THR A 364 -15.44 -33.49 -10.93
C THR A 364 -14.89 -32.38 -11.79
N ASP A 365 -14.44 -31.29 -11.17
CA ASP A 365 -13.83 -30.13 -11.85
C ASP A 365 -12.33 -30.34 -12.13
N GLY A 366 -11.68 -29.27 -12.60
CA GLY A 366 -10.23 -29.24 -12.86
C GLY A 366 -9.37 -29.10 -11.61
N ALA A 367 -9.92 -28.64 -10.49
CA ALA A 367 -9.26 -28.57 -9.19
C ALA A 367 -9.37 -29.89 -8.40
N GLY A 368 -10.22 -30.82 -8.84
CA GLY A 368 -10.52 -32.09 -8.15
C GLY A 368 -11.65 -31.97 -7.13
N GLN A 369 -12.43 -30.89 -7.14
CA GLN A 369 -13.63 -30.77 -6.32
C GLN A 369 -14.72 -31.63 -6.92
N VAL A 370 -15.57 -32.19 -6.06
CA VAL A 370 -16.63 -33.15 -6.43
C VAL A 370 -17.98 -32.60 -6.02
N GLY A 371 -18.86 -32.47 -7.00
CA GLY A 371 -20.28 -32.20 -6.79
C GLY A 371 -21.12 -33.45 -7.12
N GLU A 372 -22.19 -33.69 -6.37
CA GLU A 372 -23.07 -34.82 -6.54
C GLU A 372 -24.53 -34.35 -6.64
N SER A 373 -25.32 -35.05 -7.46
CA SER A 373 -26.75 -34.82 -7.56
C SER A 373 -27.51 -35.56 -6.46
N ASP A 374 -28.79 -35.27 -6.34
CA ASP A 374 -29.69 -36.12 -5.57
C ASP A 374 -29.72 -37.57 -6.10
N ALA A 375 -29.78 -38.53 -5.19
CA ALA A 375 -29.88 -39.96 -5.53
C ALA A 375 -31.30 -40.32 -5.95
N HIS A 376 -31.41 -41.15 -7.00
CA HIS A 376 -32.67 -41.66 -7.50
C HIS A 376 -32.66 -43.17 -7.45
N GLU A 377 -33.75 -43.78 -6.93
CA GLU A 377 -33.92 -45.25 -6.85
C GLU A 377 -34.54 -45.80 -8.13
N MET A 378 -33.91 -46.81 -8.69
CA MET A 378 -34.44 -47.49 -9.87
C MET A 378 -34.07 -48.98 -9.87
N ILE A 379 -34.74 -49.74 -10.73
CA ILE A 379 -34.32 -51.12 -11.06
C ILE A 379 -33.48 -51.02 -12.32
N LEU A 380 -32.22 -51.49 -12.24
CA LEU A 380 -31.33 -51.42 -13.40
C LEU A 380 -31.87 -52.32 -14.52
N PRO A 381 -31.89 -51.87 -15.78
CA PRO A 381 -32.32 -52.69 -16.88
C PRO A 381 -31.45 -53.94 -17.03
N GLU A 382 -32.07 -55.03 -17.35
CA GLU A 382 -31.38 -56.29 -17.66
C GLU A 382 -31.66 -56.73 -19.08
N LYS A 383 -30.73 -57.47 -19.67
CA LYS A 383 -30.92 -57.99 -21.01
C LYS A 383 -31.89 -59.13 -21.06
N LEU A 384 -32.92 -59.05 -21.92
CA LEU A 384 -33.86 -60.15 -22.15
C LEU A 384 -33.14 -61.31 -22.81
N LEU A 385 -32.99 -62.43 -22.08
CA LEU A 385 -32.40 -63.65 -22.59
C LEU A 385 -33.51 -64.57 -23.05
N LEU A 386 -33.48 -64.99 -24.31
CA LEU A 386 -34.50 -65.85 -24.90
C LEU A 386 -34.32 -67.36 -24.57
N GLN A 387 -33.08 -67.75 -24.22
CA GLN A 387 -32.79 -69.17 -23.87
C GLN A 387 -33.18 -69.46 -22.42
N PRO A 388 -33.95 -70.50 -22.13
CA PRO A 388 -34.45 -70.83 -20.81
C PRO A 388 -33.33 -71.03 -19.77
N LEU A 389 -32.25 -71.70 -20.15
CA LEU A 389 -31.07 -71.91 -19.28
C LEU A 389 -30.40 -70.64 -18.90
N ALA A 390 -30.18 -69.73 -19.87
CA ALA A 390 -29.55 -68.45 -19.64
C ALA A 390 -30.40 -67.56 -18.73
N ARG A 391 -31.75 -67.62 -18.85
CA ARG A 391 -32.71 -66.92 -18.00
C ARG A 391 -32.66 -67.44 -16.57
N ALA A 392 -32.62 -68.77 -16.37
CA ALA A 392 -32.50 -69.37 -15.05
C ALA A 392 -31.20 -68.97 -14.34
N ILE A 393 -30.06 -68.87 -15.06
CA ILE A 393 -28.79 -68.40 -14.50
C ILE A 393 -28.86 -66.90 -14.12
N GLN A 394 -29.54 -66.10 -14.92
CA GLN A 394 -29.75 -64.67 -14.65
C GLN A 394 -30.60 -64.48 -13.40
N ASP A 395 -31.72 -65.23 -13.24
CA ASP A 395 -32.56 -65.14 -12.07
C ASP A 395 -31.81 -65.55 -10.79
N VAL A 396 -30.99 -66.60 -10.85
CA VAL A 396 -30.10 -67.00 -9.74
C VAL A 396 -29.11 -65.91 -9.40
N ARG A 397 -28.48 -65.28 -10.39
CA ARG A 397 -27.56 -64.18 -10.18
C ARG A 397 -28.21 -63.01 -9.44
N VAL A 398 -29.40 -62.57 -9.87
CA VAL A 398 -30.16 -61.47 -9.25
C VAL A 398 -30.57 -61.85 -7.82
N THR A 399 -30.97 -63.11 -7.56
CA THR A 399 -31.29 -63.59 -6.24
C THR A 399 -30.07 -63.58 -5.31
N VAL A 400 -28.92 -64.09 -5.78
CA VAL A 400 -27.65 -64.06 -5.01
C VAL A 400 -27.20 -62.61 -4.72
N LEU A 401 -27.35 -61.67 -5.65
CA LEU A 401 -27.03 -60.26 -5.44
C LEU A 401 -27.93 -59.60 -4.39
N ARG A 402 -29.23 -59.96 -4.37
CA ARG A 402 -30.18 -59.50 -3.33
C ARG A 402 -29.86 -60.10 -1.95
N GLU A 403 -29.47 -61.38 -1.90
CA GLU A 403 -29.15 -62.10 -0.66
C GLU A 403 -27.74 -61.66 -0.09
N GLN A 404 -26.77 -61.32 -0.92
CA GLN A 404 -25.49 -60.83 -0.44
C GLN A 404 -25.60 -59.52 0.36
N GLY A 405 -26.60 -58.69 0.09
CA GLY A 405 -26.96 -57.54 0.93
C GLY A 405 -27.55 -57.96 2.28
N ALA A 406 -28.30 -59.06 2.35
CA ALA A 406 -28.95 -59.55 3.56
C ALA A 406 -28.02 -60.36 4.47
N TYR A 407 -26.96 -60.98 3.96
CA TYR A 407 -26.00 -61.78 4.75
C TYR A 407 -24.91 -60.97 5.48
N ARG A 408 -24.80 -59.66 5.21
CA ARG A 408 -23.82 -58.76 5.86
C ARG A 408 -24.43 -57.77 6.84
N SER A 409 -25.74 -57.74 7.00
CA SER A 409 -26.45 -57.04 8.05
C SER A 409 -26.77 -58.07 9.18
#